data_efa762085b742bbaf1916fa917612c3e
#
_entry.id   efa762085b742bbaf1916fa917612c3e
#
_cell.length_a   1.000
_cell.length_b   1.000
_cell.length_c   1.000
_cell.angle_alpha   90.00
_cell.angle_beta   90.00
_cell.angle_gamma   90.00
#
_symmetry.space_group_name_H-M   'P 1'
#
loop_
_entity.id
_entity.type
_entity.pdbx_description
1 polymer ?
#
loop_
_entity_poly.entity_id
_entity_poly.type
_entity_poly.pdbx_seq_one_letter_code
_entity_poly.pdbx_strand_id
1 'polypeptide(L)'
;MFITYWELNPDFDPAELAEIAQELMSKKLYPAEGVTSHAFYISTSDYWGIGIDEAESEEALARNVNMWRIAKPGYIRSIKTTPAMEVIKFLPILGKLKKQIKG
;
A
#
# COMPACT_ATOMS: atom_id res chain seq x y z
N MET A 1 -2.03 10.55 4.02
CA MET A 1 -1.42 9.75 2.92
C MET A 1 -0.75 8.52 3.52
N PHE A 2 -0.84 7.41 2.81
CA PHE A 2 -0.25 6.14 3.24
C PHE A 2 0.64 5.59 2.16
N ILE A 3 1.76 4.98 2.57
CA ILE A 3 2.61 4.21 1.67
C ILE A 3 2.43 2.74 2.04
N THR A 4 2.16 1.93 1.03
CA THR A 4 2.05 0.48 1.18
C THR A 4 3.21 -0.17 0.45
N TYR A 5 3.97 -0.98 1.16
CA TYR A 5 5.00 -1.85 0.59
C TYR A 5 4.50 -3.29 0.67
N TRP A 6 4.64 -4.03 -0.42
CA TRP A 6 4.19 -5.42 -0.46
C TRP A 6 5.19 -6.30 -1.20
N GLU A 7 5.27 -7.54 -0.74
CA GLU A 7 6.08 -8.57 -1.36
C GLU A 7 5.19 -9.72 -1.81
N LEU A 8 5.45 -10.21 -3.01
CA LEU A 8 4.80 -11.39 -3.57
C LEU A 8 5.55 -12.64 -3.16
N ASN A 9 4.84 -13.76 -3.11
CA ASN A 9 5.45 -15.05 -2.87
C ASN A 9 6.11 -15.55 -4.18
N PRO A 10 7.44 -15.75 -4.21
CA PRO A 10 8.13 -16.17 -5.42
C PRO A 10 7.81 -17.60 -5.86
N ASP A 11 7.12 -18.39 -5.02
CA ASP A 11 6.68 -19.73 -5.37
C ASP A 11 5.47 -19.74 -6.32
N PHE A 12 4.82 -18.59 -6.51
CA PHE A 12 3.68 -18.45 -7.41
C PHE A 12 4.11 -17.87 -8.76
N ASP A 13 3.28 -18.14 -9.77
CA ASP A 13 3.47 -17.57 -11.10
C ASP A 13 3.26 -16.05 -11.06
N PRO A 14 4.23 -15.23 -11.50
CA PRO A 14 4.05 -13.78 -11.55
C PRO A 14 2.86 -13.33 -12.39
N ALA A 15 2.48 -14.11 -13.41
CA ALA A 15 1.33 -13.79 -14.26
C ALA A 15 0.00 -13.84 -13.52
N GLU A 16 -0.08 -14.51 -12.37
CA GLU A 16 -1.28 -14.53 -11.56
C GLU A 16 -1.64 -13.15 -11.00
N LEU A 17 -0.68 -12.24 -10.88
CA LEU A 17 -0.95 -10.87 -10.47
C LEU A 17 -1.92 -10.18 -11.43
N ALA A 18 -1.73 -10.39 -12.73
CA ALA A 18 -2.63 -9.82 -13.73
C ALA A 18 -4.06 -10.35 -13.60
N GLU A 19 -4.21 -11.63 -13.32
CA GLU A 19 -5.52 -12.25 -13.11
C GLU A 19 -6.22 -11.70 -11.87
N ILE A 20 -5.50 -11.58 -10.78
CA ILE A 20 -6.04 -11.05 -9.53
C ILE A 20 -6.43 -9.57 -9.71
N ALA A 21 -5.54 -8.77 -10.30
CA ALA A 21 -5.80 -7.36 -10.54
C ALA A 21 -7.03 -7.16 -11.45
N GLN A 22 -7.12 -7.95 -12.52
CA GLN A 22 -8.26 -7.88 -13.44
C GLN A 22 -9.57 -8.24 -12.74
N GLU A 23 -9.56 -9.26 -11.90
CA GLU A 23 -10.75 -9.64 -11.13
C GLU A 23 -11.20 -8.52 -10.21
N LEU A 24 -10.27 -7.96 -9.42
CA LEU A 24 -10.61 -6.92 -8.46
C LEU A 24 -11.06 -5.62 -9.13
N MET A 25 -10.41 -5.24 -10.23
CA MET A 25 -10.75 -4.03 -10.97
C MET A 25 -12.05 -4.17 -11.77
N SER A 26 -12.28 -5.33 -12.39
CA SER A 26 -13.50 -5.57 -13.16
C SER A 26 -14.76 -5.58 -12.28
N LYS A 27 -14.61 -6.02 -11.04
CA LYS A 27 -15.69 -6.00 -10.03
C LYS A 27 -15.79 -4.67 -9.31
N LYS A 28 -14.96 -3.68 -9.67
CA LYS A 28 -14.89 -2.36 -9.06
C LYS A 28 -14.61 -2.41 -7.57
N LEU A 29 -13.83 -3.39 -7.15
CA LEU A 29 -13.41 -3.53 -5.75
C LEU A 29 -12.15 -2.74 -5.46
N TYR A 30 -11.23 -2.64 -6.43
CA TYR A 30 -9.97 -1.90 -6.26
C TYR A 30 -9.93 -0.69 -7.22
N PRO A 31 -9.53 0.50 -6.76
CA PRO A 31 -9.28 0.82 -5.35
C PRO A 31 -10.56 0.75 -4.52
N ALA A 32 -10.44 0.45 -3.22
CA ALA A 32 -11.60 0.36 -2.34
C ALA A 32 -12.35 1.68 -2.28
N GLU A 33 -13.65 1.62 -2.01
CA GLU A 33 -14.44 2.83 -1.78
C GLU A 33 -13.82 3.62 -0.62
N GLY A 34 -13.63 4.92 -0.83
CA GLY A 34 -12.98 5.79 0.14
C GLY A 34 -11.46 5.83 0.03
N VAL A 35 -10.87 5.15 -0.96
CA VAL A 35 -9.44 5.19 -1.22
C VAL A 35 -9.17 5.81 -2.58
N THR A 36 -8.25 6.78 -2.61
CA THR A 36 -7.71 7.35 -3.83
C THR A 36 -6.29 6.85 -4.02
N SER A 37 -6.05 6.11 -5.09
CA SER A 37 -4.71 5.62 -5.42
C SER A 37 -3.96 6.68 -6.23
N HIS A 38 -2.85 7.18 -5.70
CA HIS A 38 -1.99 8.14 -6.37
C HIS A 38 -0.88 7.48 -7.16
N ALA A 39 -0.41 6.33 -6.71
CA ALA A 39 0.64 5.60 -7.36
C ALA A 39 0.53 4.13 -7.00
N PHE A 40 0.82 3.27 -7.98
CA PHE A 40 0.76 1.84 -7.80
C PHE A 40 1.80 1.21 -8.73
N TYR A 41 2.94 0.85 -8.16
CA TYR A 41 4.09 0.36 -8.92
C TYR A 41 4.51 -1.01 -8.45
N ILE A 42 4.98 -1.80 -9.41
CA ILE A 42 5.59 -3.10 -9.15
C ILE A 42 6.97 -3.14 -9.77
N SER A 43 7.90 -3.82 -9.10
CA SER A 43 9.19 -4.14 -9.72
C SER A 43 8.95 -5.06 -10.92
N THR A 44 9.60 -4.76 -12.04
CA THR A 44 9.43 -5.52 -13.27
C THR A 44 10.25 -6.81 -13.29
N SER A 45 11.15 -6.99 -12.33
CA SER A 45 12.08 -8.12 -12.31
C SER A 45 12.24 -8.75 -10.92
N ASP A 46 11.45 -8.33 -9.95
CA ASP A 46 11.50 -8.85 -8.59
C ASP A 46 10.09 -8.98 -8.04
N TYR A 47 9.94 -9.38 -6.80
CA TYR A 47 8.66 -9.76 -6.18
C TYR A 47 8.21 -8.74 -5.14
N TRP A 48 8.27 -7.45 -5.48
CA TRP A 48 7.79 -6.40 -4.57
C TRP A 48 7.18 -5.23 -5.33
N GLY A 49 6.39 -4.46 -4.63
CA GLY A 49 5.81 -3.24 -5.18
C GLY A 49 5.47 -2.25 -4.08
N ILE A 50 5.04 -1.06 -4.50
CA ILE A 50 4.59 -0.01 -3.60
C ILE A 50 3.31 0.63 -4.11
N GLY A 51 2.52 1.16 -3.18
CA GLY A 51 1.38 2.00 -3.48
C GLY A 51 1.42 3.26 -2.63
N ILE A 52 0.89 4.35 -3.16
CA ILE A 52 0.71 5.60 -2.43
C ILE A 52 -0.77 5.94 -2.51
N ASP A 53 -1.43 6.00 -1.36
CA ASP A 53 -2.87 6.11 -1.28
C ASP A 53 -3.31 7.15 -0.26
N GLU A 54 -4.49 7.73 -0.50
CA GLU A 54 -5.24 8.45 0.51
C GLU A 54 -6.46 7.64 0.85
N ALA A 55 -6.77 7.51 2.13
CA ALA A 55 -7.94 6.77 2.60
C ALA A 55 -8.78 7.65 3.53
N GLU A 56 -10.10 7.59 3.35
CA GLU A 56 -11.05 8.34 4.17
C GLU A 56 -11.19 7.76 5.58
N SER A 57 -10.86 6.47 5.76
CA SER A 57 -10.99 5.79 7.03
C SER A 57 -10.03 4.61 7.11
N GLU A 58 -9.79 4.13 8.32
CA GLU A 58 -9.01 2.92 8.55
C GLU A 58 -9.67 1.70 7.91
N GLU A 59 -11.01 1.64 7.94
CA GLU A 59 -11.77 0.56 7.33
C GLU A 59 -11.56 0.52 5.81
N ALA A 60 -11.62 1.68 5.15
CA ALA A 60 -11.38 1.76 3.71
C ALA A 60 -9.97 1.28 3.36
N LEU A 61 -8.97 1.71 4.13
CA LEU A 61 -7.59 1.28 3.94
C LEU A 61 -7.45 -0.23 4.15
N ALA A 62 -8.06 -0.77 5.20
CA ALA A 62 -8.03 -2.20 5.48
C ALA A 62 -8.64 -3.02 4.35
N ARG A 63 -9.75 -2.57 3.78
CA ARG A 63 -10.36 -3.23 2.62
C ARG A 63 -9.45 -3.18 1.40
N ASN A 64 -8.84 -2.03 1.16
CA ASN A 64 -7.96 -1.83 0.01
C ASN A 64 -6.76 -2.76 0.02
N VAL A 65 -6.21 -2.99 1.20
CA VAL A 65 -5.03 -3.84 1.41
C VAL A 65 -5.41 -5.32 1.42
N ASN A 66 -6.46 -5.68 2.15
CA ASN A 66 -6.78 -7.09 2.41
C ASN A 66 -7.50 -7.81 1.26
N MET A 67 -8.12 -7.08 0.34
CA MET A 67 -8.78 -7.72 -0.80
C MET A 67 -7.79 -8.55 -1.62
N TRP A 68 -6.54 -8.12 -1.72
CA TRP A 68 -5.50 -8.86 -2.44
C TRP A 68 -5.15 -10.17 -1.76
N ARG A 69 -5.10 -10.15 -0.43
CA ARG A 69 -4.79 -11.34 0.37
C ARG A 69 -5.93 -12.36 0.31
N ILE A 70 -7.16 -11.89 0.23
CA ILE A 70 -8.34 -12.76 0.15
C ILE A 70 -8.51 -13.33 -1.25
N ALA A 71 -8.23 -12.53 -2.29
CA ALA A 71 -8.38 -12.97 -3.68
C ALA A 71 -7.52 -14.18 -3.99
N LYS A 72 -6.30 -14.23 -3.45
CA LYS A 72 -5.43 -15.41 -3.57
C LYS A 72 -4.59 -15.57 -2.31
N PRO A 73 -5.07 -16.39 -1.35
CA PRO A 73 -4.32 -16.62 -0.11
C PRO A 73 -2.91 -17.16 -0.38
N GLY A 74 -1.94 -16.58 0.31
CA GLY A 74 -0.54 -16.96 0.17
C GLY A 74 0.22 -16.26 -0.96
N TYR A 75 -0.47 -15.60 -1.88
CA TYR A 75 0.18 -14.90 -2.99
C TYR A 75 0.98 -13.69 -2.52
N ILE A 76 0.41 -12.90 -1.61
CA ILE A 76 1.14 -11.80 -0.97
C ILE A 76 1.80 -12.33 0.29
N ARG A 77 3.13 -12.35 0.27
CA ARG A 77 3.92 -12.87 1.40
C ARG A 77 3.98 -11.87 2.55
N SER A 78 4.08 -10.59 2.24
CA SER A 78 4.21 -9.53 3.23
C SER A 78 3.57 -8.26 2.70
N ILE A 79 2.89 -7.52 3.57
CA ILE A 79 2.33 -6.23 3.24
C ILE A 79 2.45 -5.32 4.45
N LYS A 80 2.94 -4.11 4.21
CA LYS A 80 3.10 -3.09 5.26
C LYS A 80 2.53 -1.79 4.74
N THR A 81 1.65 -1.20 5.51
CA THR A 81 1.11 0.11 5.18
C THR A 81 1.35 1.06 6.35
N THR A 82 1.74 2.28 6.05
CA THR A 82 2.12 3.25 7.06
C THR A 82 1.69 4.65 6.66
N PRO A 83 1.28 5.49 7.63
CA PRO A 83 1.10 6.90 7.37
C PRO A 83 2.41 7.51 6.89
N ALA A 84 2.32 8.42 5.95
CA ALA A 84 3.49 9.09 5.39
C ALA A 84 3.16 10.53 5.07
N MET A 85 4.17 11.37 5.10
CA MET A 85 4.05 12.75 4.67
C MET A 85 5.31 13.15 3.89
N GLU A 86 5.22 14.26 3.18
CA GLU A 86 6.38 14.78 2.48
C GLU A 86 7.50 15.09 3.47
N VAL A 87 8.73 14.75 3.12
CA VAL A 87 9.90 14.96 3.99
C VAL A 87 10.01 16.42 4.39
N ILE A 88 9.78 17.34 3.46
CA ILE A 88 9.90 18.78 3.75
C ILE A 88 8.91 19.27 4.81
N LYS A 89 7.77 18.58 4.95
CA LYS A 89 6.79 18.87 6.00
C LYS A 89 7.10 18.17 7.31
N PHE A 90 7.80 17.04 7.24
CA PHE A 90 8.15 16.23 8.40
C PHE A 90 9.33 16.80 9.18
N LEU A 91 10.35 17.31 8.49
CA LEU A 91 11.57 17.81 9.13
C LEU A 91 11.34 18.90 10.20
N PRO A 92 10.47 19.91 9.95
CA PRO A 92 10.17 20.90 10.99
C PRO A 92 9.55 20.32 12.25
N ILE A 93 8.77 19.26 12.12
CA ILE A 93 8.16 18.56 13.26
C ILE A 93 9.26 17.99 14.16
N LEU A 94 10.24 17.32 13.55
CA LEU A 94 11.37 16.74 14.28
C LEU A 94 12.21 17.82 14.99
N GLY A 95 12.50 18.93 14.28
CA GLY A 95 13.26 20.03 14.85
C GLY A 95 12.55 20.66 16.03
N LYS A 96 11.25 20.87 15.93
CA LYS A 96 10.45 21.42 17.03
C LYS A 96 10.39 20.50 18.22
N LEU A 97 10.20 19.20 17.99
CA LEU A 97 10.21 18.20 19.06
C LEU A 97 11.55 18.14 19.77
N LYS A 98 12.64 18.20 19.02
CA LYS A 98 13.99 18.21 19.63
C LYS A 98 14.16 19.39 20.57
N LYS A 99 13.71 20.59 20.17
CA LYS A 99 13.78 21.76 21.05
C LYS A 99 12.94 21.59 22.30
N GLN A 100 11.75 21.03 22.19
CA GLN A 100 10.87 20.79 23.33
C GLN A 100 11.46 19.78 24.31
N ILE A 101 12.14 18.76 23.81
CA ILE A 101 12.72 17.69 24.62
C ILE A 101 14.06 18.14 25.24
N LYS A 102 14.93 18.80 24.46
CA LYS A 102 16.30 19.14 24.84
C LYS A 102 16.45 20.54 25.40
N GLY A 103 15.52 21.39 25.14
CA GLY A 103 15.51 22.77 25.59
C GLY A 103 14.79 22.96 26.89
#